data_f7a0287c857b8fe8bd92f9456c96d643
#
_entry.id   f7a0287c857b8fe8bd92f9456c96d643
#
_cell.length_a   1.000
_cell.length_b   1.000
_cell.length_c   1.000
_cell.angle_alpha   90.00
_cell.angle_beta   90.00
_cell.angle_gamma   90.00
#
_symmetry.space_group_name_H-M   'P 1'
#
loop_
_entity.id
_entity.type
_entity.pdbx_description
1 polymer ?
#
loop_
_entity_poly.entity_id
_entity_poly.type
_entity_poly.pdbx_seq_one_letter_code
_entity_poly.pdbx_strand_id
1 'polypeptide(L)'
;VPKAIVSGVIVKEDLGDAELGKQIDEEKYTHKGDVVIKLSTPYDAAYVDEENAGLAIPSFCAAIRITDDDKMDAMYLTAFLNSSYVRNELTAKVVGSARPMIKITDIRALEVPELNMKDMQDIGKAFVLSGLKKATLQEMIDNETKLMENVVLASIKEGIGNEE
;
A
#
# COMPACT_ATOMS: atom_id res chain seq x y z
N VAL A 1 0.63 7.86 -4.02
CA VAL A 1 1.94 8.13 -3.43
C VAL A 1 2.58 6.81 -3.01
N PRO A 2 3.88 6.55 -3.33
CA PRO A 2 4.51 5.25 -3.04
C PRO A 2 4.51 4.88 -1.55
N LYS A 3 4.48 5.86 -0.66
CA LYS A 3 4.49 5.65 0.79
C LYS A 3 3.16 5.11 1.33
N ALA A 4 2.04 5.53 0.76
CA ALA A 4 0.71 5.19 1.27
C ALA A 4 0.36 3.70 1.18
N ILE A 5 0.99 2.94 0.28
CA ILE A 5 0.73 1.50 0.14
C ILE A 5 1.76 0.74 0.95
N VAL A 6 1.35 0.10 2.04
CA VAL A 6 2.24 -0.60 2.96
C VAL A 6 1.59 -1.90 3.44
N SER A 7 2.23 -3.03 3.20
CA SER A 7 1.89 -4.33 3.83
C SER A 7 0.39 -4.67 3.81
N GLY A 8 -0.28 -4.44 2.71
CA GLY A 8 -1.69 -4.83 2.53
C GLY A 8 -2.72 -3.74 2.74
N VAL A 9 -2.32 -2.53 3.17
CA VAL A 9 -3.23 -1.42 3.48
C VAL A 9 -2.80 -0.12 2.82
N ILE A 10 -3.75 0.81 2.69
CA ILE A 10 -3.49 2.19 2.26
C ILE A 10 -3.51 3.09 3.50
N VAL A 11 -2.41 3.77 3.76
CA VAL A 11 -2.23 4.71 4.87
C VAL A 11 -2.61 6.10 4.38
N LYS A 12 -3.71 6.67 4.89
CA LYS A 12 -4.29 7.94 4.41
C LYS A 12 -3.37 9.13 4.61
N GLU A 13 -2.67 9.17 5.72
CA GLU A 13 -1.73 10.24 6.09
C GLU A 13 -0.57 10.38 5.10
N ASP A 14 -0.27 9.31 4.37
CA ASP A 14 0.77 9.28 3.35
C ASP A 14 0.23 9.55 1.92
N LEU A 15 -1.07 9.80 1.77
CA LEU A 15 -1.65 10.23 0.50
C LEU A 15 -1.25 11.69 0.23
N GLY A 16 -0.93 11.98 -1.01
CA GLY A 16 -0.67 13.35 -1.47
C GLY A 16 -1.80 13.82 -2.36
N ASP A 17 -2.05 15.11 -2.34
CA ASP A 17 -2.95 15.76 -3.29
C ASP A 17 -2.32 15.74 -4.70
N ALA A 18 -3.15 15.50 -5.70
CA ALA A 18 -2.77 15.58 -7.10
C ALA A 18 -3.68 16.59 -7.81
N GLU A 19 -3.09 17.61 -8.41
CA GLU A 19 -3.82 18.46 -9.34
C GLU A 19 -4.11 17.67 -10.64
N LEU A 20 -5.36 17.36 -10.85
CA LEU A 20 -5.81 16.67 -12.05
C LEU A 20 -6.07 17.73 -13.14
N GLY A 21 -5.08 17.92 -14.02
CA GLY A 21 -5.18 18.88 -15.13
C GLY A 21 -6.23 18.54 -16.20
N LYS A 22 -6.84 17.35 -16.14
CA LYS A 22 -7.92 16.85 -17.01
C LYS A 22 -8.78 15.85 -16.25
N GLN A 23 -10.04 15.71 -16.68
CA GLN A 23 -10.90 14.63 -16.21
C GLN A 23 -10.24 13.28 -16.51
N ILE A 24 -10.07 12.47 -15.49
CA ILE A 24 -9.47 11.13 -15.59
C ILE A 24 -10.61 10.13 -15.80
N ASP A 25 -10.38 9.12 -16.64
CA ASP A 25 -11.33 8.03 -16.85
C ASP A 25 -11.63 7.31 -15.51
N GLU A 26 -12.87 6.88 -15.34
CA GLU A 26 -13.33 6.24 -14.10
C GLU A 26 -12.51 4.97 -13.75
N GLU A 27 -12.01 4.28 -14.76
CA GLU A 27 -11.13 3.11 -14.59
C GLU A 27 -9.80 3.43 -13.89
N LYS A 28 -9.41 4.71 -13.82
CA LYS A 28 -8.18 5.16 -13.14
C LYS A 28 -8.41 5.54 -11.68
N TYR A 29 -9.59 5.27 -11.16
CA TYR A 29 -9.88 5.41 -9.73
C TYR A 29 -9.98 4.04 -9.08
N THR A 30 -9.62 3.98 -7.81
CA THR A 30 -9.78 2.78 -6.99
C THR A 30 -11.26 2.52 -6.72
N HIS A 31 -11.66 1.26 -6.76
CA HIS A 31 -12.96 0.81 -6.29
C HIS A 31 -12.78 -0.14 -5.11
N LYS A 32 -13.76 -0.18 -4.23
CA LYS A 32 -13.80 -1.18 -3.16
C LYS A 32 -13.63 -2.59 -3.74
N GLY A 33 -12.76 -3.38 -3.13
CA GLY A 33 -12.43 -4.72 -3.61
C GLY A 33 -11.27 -4.76 -4.61
N ASP A 34 -10.77 -3.62 -5.10
CA ASP A 34 -9.56 -3.59 -5.90
C ASP A 34 -8.33 -3.97 -5.06
N VAL A 35 -7.30 -4.46 -5.73
CA VAL A 35 -5.95 -4.60 -5.17
C VAL A 35 -5.03 -3.66 -5.91
N VAL A 36 -4.46 -2.69 -5.23
CA VAL A 36 -3.49 -1.74 -5.82
C VAL A 36 -2.09 -2.21 -5.50
N ILE A 37 -1.23 -2.33 -6.52
CA ILE A 37 0.17 -2.75 -6.39
C ILE A 37 1.13 -1.68 -6.92
N LYS A 38 2.22 -1.43 -6.21
CA LYS A 38 3.34 -0.61 -6.69
C LYS A 38 4.09 -1.34 -7.81
N LEU A 39 4.40 -0.64 -8.88
CA LEU A 39 5.21 -1.18 -9.98
C LEU A 39 6.72 -1.07 -9.73
N SER A 40 7.14 -0.42 -8.65
CA SER A 40 8.53 -0.30 -8.21
C SER A 40 8.75 -0.99 -6.86
N THR A 41 10.01 -1.32 -6.57
CA THR A 41 10.39 -1.90 -5.27
C THR A 41 9.85 -1.04 -4.11
N PRO A 42 9.28 -1.66 -3.06
CA PRO A 42 9.28 -3.08 -2.73
C PRO A 42 8.08 -3.89 -3.28
N TYR A 43 7.35 -3.38 -4.29
CA TYR A 43 6.17 -4.00 -4.92
C TYR A 43 5.02 -4.26 -3.95
N ASP A 44 4.87 -3.42 -2.93
CA ASP A 44 3.78 -3.57 -1.98
C ASP A 44 2.42 -3.47 -2.67
N ALA A 45 1.52 -4.34 -2.27
CA ALA A 45 0.13 -4.32 -2.67
C ALA A 45 -0.77 -4.00 -1.46
N ALA A 46 -1.90 -3.36 -1.71
CA ALA A 46 -2.91 -3.06 -0.70
C ALA A 46 -4.32 -3.37 -1.20
N TYR A 47 -5.13 -3.88 -0.31
CA TYR A 47 -6.57 -4.01 -0.52
C TYR A 47 -7.25 -2.64 -0.41
N VAL A 48 -8.18 -2.37 -1.30
CA VAL A 48 -8.99 -1.14 -1.30
C VAL A 48 -10.30 -1.42 -0.56
N ASP A 49 -10.44 -0.85 0.60
CA ASP A 49 -11.69 -0.85 1.38
C ASP A 49 -12.64 0.27 0.92
N GLU A 50 -13.77 0.42 1.61
CA GLU A 50 -14.76 1.46 1.35
C GLU A 50 -14.19 2.87 1.49
N GLU A 51 -13.31 3.08 2.47
CA GLU A 51 -12.78 4.41 2.79
C GLU A 51 -11.70 4.87 1.80
N ASN A 52 -11.08 3.93 1.08
CA ASN A 52 -10.03 4.15 0.11
C ASN A 52 -10.51 4.00 -1.34
N ALA A 53 -11.83 3.88 -1.56
CA ALA A 53 -12.45 3.97 -2.88
C ALA A 53 -12.42 5.42 -3.40
N GLY A 54 -12.28 5.59 -4.71
CA GLY A 54 -12.24 6.89 -5.37
C GLY A 54 -10.88 7.58 -5.37
N LEU A 55 -9.81 6.92 -4.97
CA LEU A 55 -8.45 7.47 -5.07
C LEU A 55 -7.90 7.33 -6.49
N ALA A 56 -7.27 8.38 -7.02
CA ALA A 56 -6.62 8.32 -8.32
C ALA A 56 -5.39 7.40 -8.29
N ILE A 57 -5.30 6.48 -9.27
CA ILE A 57 -4.23 5.52 -9.40
C ILE A 57 -3.09 6.15 -10.20
N PRO A 58 -1.93 6.40 -9.60
CA PRO A 58 -0.80 7.00 -10.29
C PRO A 58 -0.13 6.00 -11.25
N SER A 59 0.60 6.50 -12.24
CA SER A 59 1.24 5.71 -13.29
C SER A 59 2.28 4.68 -12.81
N PHE A 60 2.77 4.81 -11.59
CA PHE A 60 3.68 3.86 -10.94
C PHE A 60 2.97 2.80 -10.07
N CYS A 61 1.64 2.76 -10.14
CA CYS A 61 0.79 1.75 -9.54
C CYS A 61 -0.12 1.12 -10.60
N ALA A 62 -0.61 -0.07 -10.30
CA ALA A 62 -1.66 -0.72 -11.06
C ALA A 62 -2.76 -1.19 -10.11
N ALA A 63 -4.02 -1.11 -10.56
CA ALA A 63 -5.13 -1.73 -9.87
C ALA A 63 -5.46 -3.08 -10.55
N ILE A 64 -5.73 -4.06 -9.72
CA ILE A 64 -6.21 -5.38 -10.12
C ILE A 64 -7.65 -5.47 -9.61
N ARG A 65 -8.59 -5.64 -10.52
CA ARG A 65 -10.01 -5.81 -10.22
C ARG A 65 -10.41 -7.25 -10.46
N ILE A 66 -10.92 -7.89 -9.41
CA ILE A 66 -11.44 -9.24 -9.49
C ILE A 66 -12.83 -9.17 -10.15
N THR A 67 -13.05 -10.01 -11.14
CA THR A 67 -14.32 -10.07 -11.90
C THR A 67 -15.18 -11.26 -11.49
N ASP A 68 -14.64 -12.17 -10.69
CA ASP A 68 -15.30 -13.39 -10.24
C ASP A 68 -14.95 -13.65 -8.77
N ASP A 69 -15.76 -13.08 -7.89
CA ASP A 69 -15.55 -13.13 -6.42
C ASP A 69 -15.77 -14.55 -5.86
N ASP A 70 -16.39 -15.46 -6.64
CA ASP A 70 -16.56 -16.85 -6.23
C ASP A 70 -15.26 -17.67 -6.43
N LYS A 71 -14.32 -17.15 -7.21
CA LYS A 71 -13.04 -17.84 -7.51
C LYS A 71 -11.84 -17.25 -6.79
N MET A 72 -11.87 -15.97 -6.47
CA MET A 72 -10.72 -15.28 -5.90
C MET A 72 -11.13 -14.24 -4.86
N ASP A 73 -10.55 -14.30 -3.68
CA ASP A 73 -10.69 -13.27 -2.65
C ASP A 73 -9.62 -12.17 -2.82
N ALA A 74 -10.05 -10.91 -2.81
CA ALA A 74 -9.16 -9.77 -3.03
C ALA A 74 -8.14 -9.58 -1.89
N MET A 75 -8.52 -9.86 -0.64
CA MET A 75 -7.59 -9.77 0.49
C MET A 75 -6.54 -10.89 0.42
N TYR A 76 -6.94 -12.09 -0.03
CA TYR A 76 -6.01 -13.19 -0.28
C TYR A 76 -5.02 -12.84 -1.40
N LEU A 77 -5.51 -12.30 -2.52
CA LEU A 77 -4.63 -11.82 -3.59
C LEU A 77 -3.65 -10.77 -3.08
N THR A 78 -4.11 -9.87 -2.21
CA THR A 78 -3.24 -8.88 -1.54
C THR A 78 -2.16 -9.57 -0.69
N ALA A 79 -2.51 -10.59 0.08
CA ALA A 79 -1.55 -11.35 0.88
C ALA A 79 -0.52 -12.07 0.00
N PHE A 80 -0.97 -12.73 -1.07
CA PHE A 80 -0.12 -13.41 -2.04
C PHE A 80 0.89 -12.46 -2.68
N LEU A 81 0.43 -11.31 -3.20
CA LEU A 81 1.29 -10.31 -3.86
C LEU A 81 2.35 -9.72 -2.90
N ASN A 82 2.08 -9.66 -1.61
CA ASN A 82 3.03 -9.21 -0.60
C ASN A 82 3.96 -10.31 -0.08
N SER A 83 3.82 -11.54 -0.54
CA SER A 83 4.68 -12.65 -0.12
C SER A 83 6.12 -12.47 -0.60
N SER A 84 7.07 -13.03 0.14
CA SER A 84 8.48 -13.05 -0.26
C SER A 84 8.69 -13.82 -1.58
N TYR A 85 7.86 -14.82 -1.84
CA TYR A 85 7.87 -15.57 -3.08
C TYR A 85 7.64 -14.65 -4.29
N VAL A 86 6.54 -13.89 -4.29
CA VAL A 86 6.19 -12.96 -5.39
C VAL A 86 7.23 -11.83 -5.49
N ARG A 87 7.68 -11.27 -4.35
CA ARG A 87 8.71 -10.21 -4.36
C ARG A 87 10.00 -10.67 -5.02
N ASN A 88 10.45 -11.89 -4.73
CA ASN A 88 11.65 -12.47 -5.35
C ASN A 88 11.45 -12.68 -6.85
N GLU A 89 10.29 -13.19 -7.26
CA GLU A 89 9.96 -13.41 -8.67
C GLU A 89 9.92 -12.10 -9.45
N LEU A 90 9.23 -11.08 -8.93
CA LEU A 90 9.17 -9.76 -9.57
C LEU A 90 10.53 -9.05 -9.60
N THR A 91 11.32 -9.18 -8.54
CA THR A 91 12.69 -8.62 -8.50
C THR A 91 13.57 -9.23 -9.59
N ALA A 92 13.46 -10.53 -9.81
CA ALA A 92 14.23 -11.22 -10.86
C ALA A 92 13.92 -10.69 -12.27
N LYS A 93 12.69 -10.20 -12.53
CA LYS A 93 12.28 -9.64 -13.83
C LYS A 93 12.94 -8.30 -14.16
N VAL A 94 13.42 -7.56 -13.18
CA VAL A 94 13.97 -6.19 -13.36
C VAL A 94 15.48 -6.08 -13.13
N VAL A 95 16.16 -7.20 -12.91
CA VAL A 95 17.63 -7.25 -12.74
C VAL A 95 18.32 -6.62 -13.94
N GLY A 96 19.24 -5.67 -13.68
CA GLY A 96 19.99 -4.95 -14.73
C GLY A 96 19.25 -3.76 -15.34
N SER A 97 18.04 -3.43 -14.92
CA SER A 97 17.33 -2.24 -15.38
C SER A 97 17.81 -0.98 -14.66
N ALA A 98 18.04 0.10 -15.43
CA ALA A 98 18.35 1.43 -14.87
C ALA A 98 17.15 2.03 -14.09
N ARG A 99 15.93 1.58 -14.38
CA ARG A 99 14.69 1.92 -13.66
C ARG A 99 13.92 0.64 -13.39
N PRO A 100 14.09 0.04 -12.20
CA PRO A 100 13.50 -1.26 -11.87
C PRO A 100 12.00 -1.12 -11.62
N MET A 101 11.22 -1.07 -12.70
CA MET A 101 9.76 -1.13 -12.66
C MET A 101 9.29 -2.40 -13.36
N ILE A 102 8.43 -3.16 -12.68
CA ILE A 102 7.74 -4.30 -13.27
C ILE A 102 6.66 -3.84 -14.25
N LYS A 103 6.35 -4.69 -15.21
CA LYS A 103 5.26 -4.47 -16.18
C LYS A 103 3.98 -5.16 -15.70
N ILE A 104 2.85 -4.70 -16.18
CA ILE A 104 1.55 -5.35 -15.93
C ILE A 104 1.57 -6.82 -16.42
N THR A 105 2.30 -7.09 -17.50
CA THR A 105 2.50 -8.45 -18.02
C THR A 105 3.23 -9.37 -17.04
N ASP A 106 4.14 -8.83 -16.22
CA ASP A 106 4.85 -9.61 -15.21
C ASP A 106 3.91 -10.01 -14.06
N ILE A 107 3.00 -9.11 -13.68
CA ILE A 107 1.96 -9.39 -12.68
C ILE A 107 0.97 -10.45 -13.21
N ARG A 108 0.55 -10.33 -14.47
CA ARG A 108 -0.36 -11.29 -15.11
C ARG A 108 0.22 -12.69 -15.28
N ALA A 109 1.53 -12.82 -15.27
CA ALA A 109 2.23 -14.10 -15.39
C ALA A 109 2.38 -14.81 -14.03
N LEU A 110 2.00 -14.18 -12.92
CA LEU A 110 2.04 -14.83 -11.61
C LEU A 110 0.97 -15.90 -11.50
N GLU A 111 1.37 -17.08 -11.08
CA GLU A 111 0.46 -18.18 -10.79
C GLU A 111 0.00 -18.08 -9.33
N VAL A 112 -1.26 -17.66 -9.15
CA VAL A 112 -1.88 -17.56 -7.82
C VAL A 112 -2.34 -18.95 -7.38
N PRO A 113 -1.88 -19.48 -6.24
CA PRO A 113 -2.34 -20.78 -5.75
C PRO A 113 -3.85 -20.76 -5.47
N GLU A 114 -4.57 -21.72 -6.03
CA GLU A 114 -5.99 -21.90 -5.77
C GLU A 114 -6.19 -22.62 -4.44
N LEU A 115 -6.92 -21.99 -3.53
CA LEU A 115 -7.37 -22.55 -2.27
C LEU A 115 -8.89 -22.57 -2.27
N ASN A 116 -9.50 -23.26 -1.30
CA ASN A 116 -10.95 -23.10 -1.12
C ASN A 116 -11.25 -21.66 -0.61
N MET A 117 -12.42 -21.15 -0.91
CA MET A 117 -12.80 -19.75 -0.63
C MET A 117 -12.67 -19.39 0.84
N LYS A 118 -12.99 -20.32 1.75
CA LYS A 118 -12.89 -20.06 3.19
C LYS A 118 -11.45 -19.82 3.61
N ASP A 119 -10.52 -20.65 3.16
CA ASP A 119 -9.10 -20.48 3.49
C ASP A 119 -8.52 -19.20 2.89
N MET A 120 -8.91 -18.85 1.65
CA MET A 120 -8.54 -17.58 1.05
C MET A 120 -9.00 -16.39 1.91
N GLN A 121 -10.26 -16.38 2.31
CA GLN A 121 -10.83 -15.32 3.15
C GLN A 121 -10.16 -15.23 4.52
N ASP A 122 -9.87 -16.35 5.16
CA ASP A 122 -9.24 -16.39 6.48
C ASP A 122 -7.80 -15.86 6.40
N ILE A 123 -7.02 -16.28 5.40
CA ILE A 123 -5.66 -15.80 5.16
C ILE A 123 -5.67 -14.31 4.81
N GLY A 124 -6.53 -13.90 3.87
CA GLY A 124 -6.63 -12.52 3.41
C GLY A 124 -6.99 -11.56 4.53
N LYS A 125 -8.03 -11.89 5.32
CA LYS A 125 -8.44 -11.11 6.49
C LYS A 125 -7.33 -10.99 7.53
N ALA A 126 -6.69 -12.11 7.87
CA ALA A 126 -5.58 -12.11 8.84
C ALA A 126 -4.43 -11.22 8.36
N PHE A 127 -4.09 -11.27 7.07
CA PHE A 127 -3.03 -10.44 6.49
C PHE A 127 -3.36 -8.95 6.55
N VAL A 128 -4.55 -8.54 6.08
CA VAL A 128 -4.98 -7.14 6.07
C VAL A 128 -5.09 -6.59 7.50
N LEU A 129 -5.66 -7.34 8.43
CA LEU A 129 -5.72 -6.96 9.85
C LEU A 129 -4.33 -6.79 10.46
N SER A 130 -3.37 -7.65 10.11
CA SER A 130 -1.97 -7.49 10.52
C SER A 130 -1.35 -6.21 9.94
N GLY A 131 -1.67 -5.87 8.71
CA GLY A 131 -1.26 -4.62 8.05
C GLY A 131 -1.81 -3.39 8.77
N LEU A 132 -3.11 -3.37 9.05
CA LEU A 132 -3.77 -2.30 9.81
C LEU A 132 -3.12 -2.11 11.18
N LYS A 133 -2.91 -3.20 11.91
CA LYS A 133 -2.25 -3.15 13.22
C LYS A 133 -0.84 -2.56 13.12
N LYS A 134 -0.06 -2.91 12.11
CA LYS A 134 1.28 -2.36 11.89
C LYS A 134 1.21 -0.85 11.58
N ALA A 135 0.28 -0.42 10.74
CA ALA A 135 0.09 0.99 10.41
C ALA A 135 -0.26 1.81 11.68
N THR A 136 -1.21 1.35 12.50
CA THR A 136 -1.56 2.00 13.76
C THR A 136 -0.38 2.08 14.73
N LEU A 137 0.39 1.00 14.87
CA LEU A 137 1.58 1.02 15.73
C LEU A 137 2.64 2.00 15.22
N GLN A 138 2.83 2.10 13.91
CA GLN A 138 3.75 3.07 13.32
C GLN A 138 3.29 4.50 13.57
N GLU A 139 2.00 4.79 13.40
CA GLU A 139 1.42 6.10 13.73
C GLU A 139 1.63 6.47 15.21
N MET A 140 1.46 5.53 16.13
CA MET A 140 1.74 5.74 17.55
C MET A 140 3.21 6.10 17.80
N ILE A 141 4.14 5.41 17.15
CA ILE A 141 5.59 5.69 17.25
C ILE A 141 5.90 7.09 16.70
N ASP A 142 5.33 7.44 15.56
CA ASP A 142 5.56 8.75 14.93
C ASP A 142 5.00 9.88 15.77
N ASN A 143 3.84 9.70 16.39
CA ASN A 143 3.21 10.66 17.28
C ASN A 143 4.05 10.85 18.56
N GLU A 144 4.55 9.77 19.16
CA GLU A 144 5.43 9.85 20.34
C GLU A 144 6.73 10.59 20.01
N THR A 145 7.31 10.30 18.85
CA THR A 145 8.52 10.98 18.37
C THR A 145 8.29 12.50 18.23
N LYS A 146 7.19 12.89 17.59
CA LYS A 146 6.81 14.30 17.44
C LYS A 146 6.54 14.98 18.78
N LEU A 147 5.90 14.28 19.71
CA LEU A 147 5.63 14.79 21.05
C LEU A 147 6.94 15.11 21.77
N MET A 148 7.88 14.17 21.78
CA MET A 148 9.18 14.37 22.42
C MET A 148 9.99 15.49 21.78
N GLU A 149 9.97 15.61 20.45
CA GLU A 149 10.61 16.71 19.74
C GLU A 149 10.02 18.06 20.16
N ASN A 150 8.69 18.18 20.25
CA ASN A 150 8.01 19.39 20.68
C ASN A 150 8.35 19.76 22.14
N VAL A 151 8.46 18.79 23.04
CA VAL A 151 8.85 19.01 24.43
C VAL A 151 10.28 19.56 24.49
N VAL A 152 11.21 18.96 23.75
CA VAL A 152 12.60 19.41 23.69
C VAL A 152 12.69 20.83 23.14
N LEU A 153 12.00 21.12 22.02
CA LEU A 153 12.00 22.46 21.41
C LEU A 153 11.38 23.52 22.34
N ALA A 154 10.34 23.19 23.09
CA ALA A 154 9.75 24.11 24.08
C ALA A 154 10.76 24.43 25.19
N SER A 155 11.43 23.43 25.74
CA SER A 155 12.45 23.60 26.78
C SER A 155 13.65 24.46 26.31
N ILE A 156 14.08 24.26 25.05
CA ILE A 156 15.15 25.07 24.46
C ILE A 156 14.74 26.54 24.34
N LYS A 157 13.49 26.81 23.88
CA LYS A 157 12.99 28.18 23.74
C LYS A 157 12.87 28.91 25.09
N GLU A 158 12.40 28.19 26.10
CA GLU A 158 12.32 28.76 27.50
C GLU A 158 13.72 29.04 28.05
N GLY A 159 14.71 28.17 27.78
CA GLY A 159 16.09 28.39 28.22
C GLY A 159 16.78 29.59 27.54
N ILE A 160 16.51 29.81 26.25
CA ILE A 160 17.06 30.98 25.53
C ILE A 160 16.37 32.29 25.91
N GLY A 161 15.04 32.26 26.19
CA GLY A 161 14.28 33.45 26.55
C GLY A 161 14.53 33.96 27.97
N ASN A 162 15.23 33.24 28.84
CA ASN A 162 15.57 33.64 30.19
C ASN A 162 16.97 34.28 30.32
N GLU A 163 17.69 34.47 29.21
CA GLU A 163 19.03 35.10 29.19
C GLU A 163 19.00 36.61 28.78
N GLU A 164 17.82 37.19 28.59
CA GLU A 164 17.62 38.66 28.42
C GLU A 164 17.02 39.27 29.72
#